data_b423e952a5ff81262b1a80d9a4cf3651
#
_entry.id   b423e952a5ff81262b1a80d9a4cf3651
#
_cell.length_a   1.000
_cell.length_b   1.000
_cell.length_c   1.000
_cell.angle_alpha   90.00
_cell.angle_beta   90.00
_cell.angle_gamma   90.00
#
_symmetry.space_group_name_H-M   'P 1'
#
loop_
_entity.id
_entity.type
_entity.pdbx_description
1 polymer ?
#
loop_
_entity_poly.entity_id
_entity_poly.type
_entity_poly.pdbx_seq_one_letter_code
_entity_poly.pdbx_strand_id
1 'polypeptide(L)'
;MCAYLLETALAASRLPKPIQERLRKQFGGKVFAAADLQVALEDSRALLSELTAPHTVAGPARITAVYDERDKLQAAVDDLFDAPRETGLQSLEVPRLTGIRELYLSLTGDHDLHGGYHPDRVHLATTADFTGLVKNALNKIVSHTWEMLGRAGYDWWKYISAQEHFTSLQSITGTLIGTVGDLPVVAEGAEYTELMVGDSPETADFVKYGGYIPLTLELIDRDETRKLKAYARELGSAGLRKISSLVAAIFTANAGVGPTMADTGALFNATAVTTAGGHANLRTTALSITEWDQVCSAVYNQPMLVKNAAGYYGAGPKMAINPKFCLVPRALQNTAWQMLKGEFVREADYVYDNVLKGSAVPVTVPEWTDAADWAAVCDP
;
A
#
# COMPACT_ATOMS: atom_id res chain seq x y z
N MET A 1 -24.97 -2.41 74.26
CA MET A 1 -25.40 -1.35 73.33
C MET A 1 -24.21 -0.85 72.50
N CYS A 2 -23.09 -0.40 73.08
CA CYS A 2 -21.91 0.10 72.32
C CYS A 2 -21.30 -0.90 71.33
N ALA A 3 -21.19 -2.19 71.67
CA ALA A 3 -20.67 -3.22 70.78
C ALA A 3 -21.57 -3.42 69.57
N TYR A 4 -22.89 -3.36 69.73
CA TYR A 4 -23.83 -3.46 68.62
C TYR A 4 -23.76 -2.24 67.69
N LEU A 5 -23.65 -1.03 68.23
CA LEU A 5 -23.49 0.20 67.47
C LEU A 5 -22.17 0.19 66.68
N LEU A 6 -21.09 -0.30 67.29
CA LEU A 6 -19.79 -0.43 66.59
C LEU A 6 -19.89 -1.35 65.40
N GLU A 7 -20.40 -2.56 65.52
CA GLU A 7 -20.49 -3.53 64.42
C GLU A 7 -21.43 -3.05 63.32
N THR A 8 -22.58 -2.44 63.70
CA THR A 8 -23.53 -1.90 62.72
C THR A 8 -22.91 -0.74 61.91
N ALA A 9 -22.22 0.17 62.59
CA ALA A 9 -21.57 1.31 61.99
C ALA A 9 -20.39 0.89 61.06
N LEU A 10 -19.59 -0.12 61.47
CA LEU A 10 -18.52 -0.67 60.67
C LEU A 10 -19.06 -1.40 59.44
N ALA A 11 -20.13 -2.17 59.57
CA ALA A 11 -20.77 -2.85 58.42
C ALA A 11 -21.33 -1.84 57.40
N ALA A 12 -21.91 -0.74 57.87
CA ALA A 12 -22.45 0.32 57.04
C ALA A 12 -21.37 1.23 56.42
N SER A 13 -20.15 1.26 56.99
CA SER A 13 -19.09 2.22 56.60
C SER A 13 -18.45 1.97 55.23
N ARG A 14 -18.52 0.74 54.72
CA ARG A 14 -17.83 0.28 53.47
C ARG A 14 -16.31 0.49 53.48
N LEU A 15 -15.67 0.63 54.64
CA LEU A 15 -14.23 0.78 54.79
C LEU A 15 -13.53 -0.57 54.54
N PRO A 16 -12.28 -0.59 54.03
CA PRO A 16 -11.48 -1.81 53.90
C PRO A 16 -11.28 -2.54 55.25
N LYS A 17 -11.22 -3.86 55.22
CA LYS A 17 -11.09 -4.71 56.41
C LYS A 17 -10.01 -4.26 57.44
N PRO A 18 -8.76 -3.88 56.99
CA PRO A 18 -7.69 -3.45 57.90
C PRO A 18 -8.09 -2.21 58.75
N ILE A 19 -8.84 -1.27 58.14
CA ILE A 19 -9.32 -0.05 58.81
C ILE A 19 -10.45 -0.39 59.79
N GLN A 20 -11.36 -1.28 59.38
CA GLN A 20 -12.41 -1.78 60.27
C GLN A 20 -11.82 -2.49 61.51
N GLU A 21 -10.80 -3.30 61.35
CA GLU A 21 -10.11 -3.98 62.45
C GLU A 21 -9.42 -2.98 63.41
N ARG A 22 -8.82 -1.90 62.87
CA ARG A 22 -8.22 -0.83 63.67
C ARG A 22 -9.26 -0.12 64.50
N LEU A 23 -10.41 0.21 63.95
CA LEU A 23 -11.53 0.84 64.65
C LEU A 23 -12.13 -0.12 65.72
N ARG A 24 -12.22 -1.43 65.41
CA ARG A 24 -12.59 -2.44 66.40
C ARG A 24 -11.64 -2.49 67.59
N LYS A 25 -10.36 -2.41 67.40
CA LYS A 25 -9.34 -2.38 68.47
C LYS A 25 -9.41 -1.09 69.26
N GLN A 26 -9.76 0.02 68.64
CA GLN A 26 -9.84 1.33 69.28
C GLN A 26 -11.07 1.47 70.22
N PHE A 27 -12.21 1.00 69.76
CA PHE A 27 -13.51 1.15 70.47
C PHE A 27 -14.03 -0.12 71.14
N GLY A 28 -13.46 -1.28 70.77
CA GLY A 28 -13.87 -2.56 71.35
C GLY A 28 -13.67 -2.62 72.90
N GLY A 29 -14.70 -3.02 73.58
CA GLY A 29 -14.68 -3.15 75.05
C GLY A 29 -14.75 -1.83 75.83
N LYS A 30 -14.89 -0.68 75.15
CA LYS A 30 -14.98 0.65 75.80
C LYS A 30 -16.39 1.21 75.65
N VAL A 31 -16.75 2.10 76.62
CA VAL A 31 -17.97 2.90 76.53
C VAL A 31 -17.62 4.20 75.78
N PHE A 32 -18.32 4.49 74.75
CA PHE A 32 -18.06 5.63 73.84
C PHE A 32 -19.40 6.27 73.43
N ALA A 33 -19.37 7.56 73.10
CA ALA A 33 -20.51 8.25 72.50
C ALA A 33 -20.61 7.93 70.98
N ALA A 34 -21.84 7.89 70.49
CA ALA A 34 -22.06 7.62 69.06
C ALA A 34 -21.37 8.66 68.15
N ALA A 35 -21.24 9.91 68.62
CA ALA A 35 -20.53 10.99 67.91
C ALA A 35 -19.05 10.72 67.78
N ASP A 36 -18.36 10.15 68.78
CA ASP A 36 -16.94 9.85 68.76
C ASP A 36 -16.63 8.77 67.71
N LEU A 37 -17.50 7.77 67.58
CA LEU A 37 -17.36 6.73 66.51
C LEU A 37 -17.58 7.31 65.11
N GLN A 38 -18.51 8.25 64.99
CA GLN A 38 -18.80 8.89 63.69
C GLN A 38 -17.66 9.76 63.27
N VAL A 39 -17.03 10.53 64.09
CA VAL A 39 -15.82 11.31 63.86
C VAL A 39 -14.66 10.37 63.39
N ALA A 40 -14.43 9.28 64.10
CA ALA A 40 -13.38 8.33 63.78
C ALA A 40 -13.62 7.63 62.45
N LEU A 41 -14.87 7.40 62.04
CA LEU A 41 -15.22 6.89 60.71
C LEU A 41 -14.98 7.92 59.60
N GLU A 42 -15.32 9.19 59.85
CA GLU A 42 -15.10 10.29 58.92
C GLU A 42 -13.59 10.55 58.71
N ASP A 43 -12.82 10.60 59.81
CA ASP A 43 -11.36 10.72 59.74
C ASP A 43 -10.73 9.55 58.94
N SER A 44 -11.20 8.34 59.18
CA SER A 44 -10.71 7.17 58.43
C SER A 44 -11.08 7.23 56.95
N ARG A 45 -12.23 7.80 56.57
CA ARG A 45 -12.61 8.04 55.17
C ARG A 45 -11.79 9.15 54.55
N ALA A 46 -11.55 10.23 55.30
CA ALA A 46 -10.70 11.34 54.83
C ALA A 46 -9.27 10.84 54.52
N LEU A 47 -8.70 10.09 55.45
CA LEU A 47 -7.37 9.51 55.32
C LEU A 47 -7.29 8.50 54.17
N LEU A 48 -8.33 7.70 53.96
CA LEU A 48 -8.43 6.80 52.82
C LEU A 48 -8.55 7.57 51.51
N SER A 49 -9.31 8.67 51.52
CA SER A 49 -9.47 9.55 50.35
C SER A 49 -8.17 10.27 49.99
N GLU A 50 -7.36 10.68 50.96
CA GLU A 50 -6.02 11.23 50.74
C GLU A 50 -5.03 10.19 50.20
N LEU A 51 -5.08 8.97 50.74
CA LEU A 51 -4.22 7.88 50.28
C LEU A 51 -4.64 7.30 48.92
N THR A 52 -5.92 7.37 48.61
CA THR A 52 -6.48 6.92 47.31
C THR A 52 -6.75 8.08 46.36
N ALA A 53 -6.57 9.34 46.82
CA ALA A 53 -6.54 10.44 45.87
C ALA A 53 -5.49 10.11 44.81
N PRO A 54 -5.87 9.97 43.51
CA PRO A 54 -4.88 9.80 42.50
C PRO A 54 -3.92 10.96 42.66
N HIS A 55 -2.63 10.70 42.79
CA HIS A 55 -1.63 11.71 42.54
C HIS A 55 -1.86 12.16 41.10
N THR A 56 -2.76 13.11 40.93
CA THR A 56 -2.89 13.85 39.69
C THR A 56 -1.60 14.61 39.60
N VAL A 57 -0.63 14.00 38.93
CA VAL A 57 0.49 14.74 38.35
C VAL A 57 -0.19 15.79 37.48
N ALA A 58 -0.24 17.04 37.97
CA ALA A 58 -0.74 18.18 37.24
C ALA A 58 0.28 18.54 36.17
N GLY A 59 0.33 17.73 35.14
CA GLY A 59 0.93 17.95 33.83
C GLY A 59 -0.09 17.50 32.81
N PRO A 60 -0.01 17.90 31.54
CA PRO A 60 -0.84 17.33 30.50
C PRO A 60 -0.38 15.90 30.25
N ALA A 61 -0.67 15.01 31.20
CA ALA A 61 -0.58 13.59 31.01
C ALA A 61 -1.72 13.23 30.04
N ARG A 62 -1.48 13.36 28.76
CA ARG A 62 -2.19 12.58 27.78
C ARG A 62 -1.95 11.13 28.16
N ILE A 63 -2.99 10.44 28.61
CA ILE A 63 -3.03 8.97 28.54
C ILE A 63 -3.01 8.67 27.05
N THR A 64 -1.83 8.52 26.50
CA THR A 64 -1.63 8.37 25.04
C THR A 64 -1.97 6.97 24.58
N ALA A 65 -1.89 5.95 25.44
CA ALA A 65 -2.43 4.62 25.20
C ALA A 65 -2.36 3.78 26.49
N VAL A 66 -3.37 2.95 26.73
CA VAL A 66 -3.28 1.80 27.66
C VAL A 66 -2.76 0.65 26.80
N TYR A 67 -1.50 0.29 26.98
CA TYR A 67 -0.91 -0.84 26.26
C TYR A 67 -1.32 -2.15 26.93
N ASP A 68 -1.93 -3.02 26.13
CA ASP A 68 -2.26 -4.38 26.52
C ASP A 68 -1.02 -5.29 26.41
N GLU A 69 -1.05 -6.46 27.08
CA GLU A 69 0.01 -7.47 26.92
C GLU A 69 0.20 -7.90 25.48
N ARG A 70 -0.88 -7.94 24.72
CA ARG A 70 -0.85 -8.23 23.28
C ARG A 70 -0.09 -7.18 22.49
N ASP A 71 -0.22 -5.91 22.84
CA ASP A 71 0.53 -4.81 22.21
C ASP A 71 2.04 -4.94 22.46
N LYS A 72 2.41 -5.32 23.70
CA LYS A 72 3.80 -5.57 24.08
C LYS A 72 4.38 -6.77 23.32
N LEU A 73 3.62 -7.84 23.20
CA LEU A 73 4.00 -9.02 22.42
C LEU A 73 4.13 -8.69 20.94
N GLN A 74 3.19 -7.93 20.37
CA GLN A 74 3.30 -7.50 18.97
C GLN A 74 4.54 -6.64 18.74
N ALA A 75 4.84 -5.70 19.64
CA ALA A 75 6.06 -4.89 19.55
C ALA A 75 7.33 -5.73 19.65
N ALA A 76 7.37 -6.74 20.53
CA ALA A 76 8.51 -7.67 20.65
C ALA A 76 8.67 -8.54 19.38
N VAL A 77 7.56 -8.95 18.77
CA VAL A 77 7.57 -9.71 17.50
C VAL A 77 7.98 -8.81 16.34
N ASP A 78 7.51 -7.57 16.30
CA ASP A 78 7.96 -6.60 15.28
C ASP A 78 9.49 -6.40 15.35
N ASP A 79 10.05 -6.25 16.57
CA ASP A 79 11.51 -6.16 16.75
C ASP A 79 12.24 -7.43 16.33
N LEU A 80 11.72 -8.61 16.69
CA LEU A 80 12.30 -9.90 16.29
C LEU A 80 12.44 -10.01 14.77
N PHE A 81 11.43 -9.49 14.05
CA PHE A 81 11.40 -9.54 12.59
C PHE A 81 11.98 -8.29 11.90
N ASP A 82 12.50 -7.30 12.65
CA ASP A 82 12.91 -5.98 12.14
C ASP A 82 11.79 -5.29 11.34
N ALA A 83 10.54 -5.51 11.75
CA ALA A 83 9.37 -4.90 11.14
C ALA A 83 9.12 -3.52 11.76
N PRO A 84 8.59 -2.55 11.00
CA PRO A 84 8.24 -1.25 11.57
C PRO A 84 7.12 -1.41 12.60
N ARG A 85 7.33 -0.87 13.81
CA ARG A 85 6.30 -0.83 14.84
C ARG A 85 5.20 0.16 14.46
N GLU A 86 3.99 -0.10 14.87
CA GLU A 86 2.89 0.85 14.77
C GLU A 86 3.21 2.14 15.53
N THR A 87 2.68 3.26 15.04
CA THR A 87 3.00 4.61 15.58
C THR A 87 2.78 4.71 17.09
N GLY A 88 1.77 4.00 17.62
CA GLY A 88 1.48 3.95 19.05
C GLY A 88 2.47 3.12 19.88
N LEU A 89 3.18 2.15 19.26
CA LEU A 89 4.04 1.19 19.95
C LEU A 89 5.54 1.53 19.83
N GLN A 90 5.90 2.60 19.14
CA GLN A 90 7.30 2.95 18.86
C GLN A 90 8.14 3.23 20.11
N SER A 91 7.54 3.85 21.13
CA SER A 91 8.22 4.19 22.38
C SER A 91 8.14 3.12 23.46
N LEU A 92 7.52 1.97 23.16
CA LEU A 92 7.30 0.91 24.13
C LEU A 92 8.57 0.09 24.33
N GLU A 93 9.08 0.04 25.57
CA GLU A 93 10.18 -0.86 25.93
C GLU A 93 9.64 -2.28 26.10
N VAL A 94 10.16 -3.21 25.32
CA VAL A 94 9.78 -4.62 25.35
C VAL A 94 11.01 -5.53 25.43
N PRO A 95 10.89 -6.71 26.09
CA PRO A 95 11.97 -7.68 26.08
C PRO A 95 12.31 -8.14 24.66
N ARG A 96 13.58 -8.25 24.35
CA ARG A 96 14.03 -8.77 23.06
C ARG A 96 13.89 -10.27 23.01
N LEU A 97 13.18 -10.75 22.01
CA LEU A 97 13.11 -12.18 21.69
C LEU A 97 14.35 -12.59 20.88
N THR A 98 14.89 -13.77 21.15
CA THR A 98 16.05 -14.32 20.44
C THR A 98 15.66 -14.99 19.13
N GLY A 99 14.44 -15.56 19.06
CA GLY A 99 13.96 -16.25 17.88
C GLY A 99 12.48 -16.62 17.93
N ILE A 100 12.00 -17.19 16.83
CA ILE A 100 10.59 -17.61 16.70
C ILE A 100 10.26 -18.79 17.62
N ARG A 101 11.23 -19.62 17.93
CA ARG A 101 11.07 -20.74 18.88
C ARG A 101 10.78 -20.21 20.28
N GLU A 102 11.54 -19.23 20.76
CA GLU A 102 11.30 -18.60 22.07
C GLU A 102 9.91 -17.97 22.13
N LEU A 103 9.51 -17.27 21.09
CA LEU A 103 8.15 -16.71 20.97
C LEU A 103 7.09 -17.82 21.08
N TYR A 104 7.26 -18.93 20.36
CA TYR A 104 6.33 -20.04 20.40
C TYR A 104 6.24 -20.66 21.79
N LEU A 105 7.40 -20.96 22.41
CA LEU A 105 7.45 -21.54 23.75
C LEU A 105 6.83 -20.63 24.81
N SER A 106 7.09 -19.33 24.72
CA SER A 106 6.55 -18.35 25.68
C SER A 106 5.02 -18.18 25.58
N LEU A 107 4.46 -18.32 24.37
CA LEU A 107 3.04 -18.22 24.14
C LEU A 107 2.28 -19.52 24.41
N THR A 108 2.82 -20.65 23.99
CA THR A 108 2.11 -21.94 24.04
C THR A 108 2.43 -22.74 25.30
N GLY A 109 3.62 -22.55 25.89
CA GLY A 109 4.12 -23.36 26.99
C GLY A 109 4.55 -24.77 26.56
N ASP A 110 4.62 -25.07 25.27
CA ASP A 110 5.04 -26.37 24.75
C ASP A 110 6.56 -26.49 24.72
N HIS A 111 7.17 -26.92 25.84
CA HIS A 111 8.60 -27.09 25.98
C HIS A 111 9.15 -28.34 25.26
N ASP A 112 8.28 -29.26 24.83
CA ASP A 112 8.64 -30.51 24.14
C ASP A 112 8.42 -30.41 22.63
N LEU A 113 8.66 -29.28 22.04
CA LEU A 113 8.48 -29.06 20.60
C LEU A 113 9.46 -29.94 19.79
N HIS A 114 8.93 -30.86 19.01
CA HIS A 114 9.67 -31.79 18.14
C HIS A 114 9.19 -31.76 16.68
N GLY A 115 8.76 -30.60 16.18
CA GLY A 115 8.24 -30.47 14.83
C GLY A 115 6.83 -31.04 14.61
N GLY A 116 6.23 -31.67 15.63
CA GLY A 116 4.86 -32.21 15.62
C GLY A 116 3.92 -31.40 16.53
N TYR A 117 2.68 -31.20 16.09
CA TYR A 117 1.67 -30.53 16.90
C TYR A 117 0.96 -31.51 17.84
N HIS A 118 0.98 -31.20 19.14
CA HIS A 118 0.27 -31.95 20.16
C HIS A 118 -0.67 -31.01 20.94
N PRO A 119 -1.99 -31.09 20.73
CA PRO A 119 -2.95 -30.16 21.37
C PRO A 119 -2.91 -30.18 22.89
N ASP A 120 -2.59 -31.35 23.48
CA ASP A 120 -2.52 -31.50 24.94
C ASP A 120 -1.32 -30.78 25.61
N ARG A 121 -0.36 -30.33 24.83
CA ARG A 121 0.86 -29.64 25.30
C ARG A 121 0.73 -28.11 25.25
N VAL A 122 -0.26 -27.59 24.55
CA VAL A 122 -0.50 -26.14 24.41
C VAL A 122 -1.35 -25.68 25.59
N HIS A 123 -0.72 -25.04 26.57
CA HIS A 123 -1.39 -24.73 27.86
C HIS A 123 -1.72 -23.23 28.05
N LEU A 124 -1.05 -22.30 27.36
CA LEU A 124 -1.13 -20.87 27.68
C LEU A 124 -1.96 -20.07 26.67
N ALA A 125 -1.63 -20.17 25.40
CA ALA A 125 -2.35 -19.47 24.32
C ALA A 125 -2.59 -20.39 23.14
N THR A 126 -3.54 -20.03 22.28
CA THR A 126 -3.82 -20.83 21.09
C THR A 126 -2.75 -20.62 20.04
N THR A 127 -2.49 -21.64 19.22
CA THR A 127 -1.64 -21.53 18.02
C THR A 127 -2.15 -20.44 17.05
N ALA A 128 -3.44 -20.08 17.15
CA ALA A 128 -4.04 -18.99 16.38
C ALA A 128 -3.49 -17.61 16.80
N ASP A 129 -3.25 -17.38 18.09
CA ASP A 129 -2.69 -16.10 18.60
C ASP A 129 -1.24 -15.94 18.15
N PHE A 130 -0.43 -17.01 18.24
CA PHE A 130 0.93 -17.04 17.70
C PHE A 130 0.95 -16.74 16.20
N THR A 131 0.11 -17.43 15.43
CA THR A 131 -0.01 -17.22 13.99
C THR A 131 -0.43 -15.80 13.66
N GLY A 132 -1.35 -15.21 14.43
CA GLY A 132 -1.82 -13.83 14.26
C GLY A 132 -0.70 -12.80 14.42
N LEU A 133 0.10 -12.91 15.49
CA LEU A 133 1.23 -12.01 15.78
C LEU A 133 2.31 -12.09 14.70
N VAL A 134 2.73 -13.30 14.35
CA VAL A 134 3.74 -13.52 13.31
C VAL A 134 3.24 -13.01 11.94
N LYS A 135 2.00 -13.30 11.58
CA LYS A 135 1.38 -12.83 10.34
C LYS A 135 1.41 -11.30 10.26
N ASN A 136 1.06 -10.61 11.34
CA ASN A 136 1.07 -9.13 11.36
C ASN A 136 2.48 -8.58 11.12
N ALA A 137 3.50 -9.10 11.80
CA ALA A 137 4.88 -8.68 11.61
C ALA A 137 5.38 -8.96 10.18
N LEU A 138 5.11 -10.16 9.64
CA LEU A 138 5.48 -10.51 8.28
C LEU A 138 4.76 -9.64 7.23
N ASN A 139 3.49 -9.30 7.43
CA ASN A 139 2.77 -8.38 6.56
C ASN A 139 3.38 -6.97 6.57
N LYS A 140 3.84 -6.47 7.72
CA LYS A 140 4.56 -5.20 7.83
C LYS A 140 5.87 -5.22 7.02
N ILE A 141 6.60 -6.34 7.05
CA ILE A 141 7.80 -6.53 6.22
C ILE A 141 7.45 -6.50 4.73
N VAL A 142 6.38 -7.20 4.32
CA VAL A 142 5.91 -7.20 2.93
C VAL A 142 5.62 -5.78 2.47
N SER A 143 4.85 -5.00 3.26
CA SER A 143 4.51 -3.61 2.95
C SER A 143 5.75 -2.71 2.86
N HIS A 144 6.65 -2.82 3.85
CA HIS A 144 7.90 -2.05 3.85
C HIS A 144 8.80 -2.41 2.66
N THR A 145 8.90 -3.69 2.32
CA THR A 145 9.67 -4.16 1.15
C THR A 145 9.06 -3.62 -0.14
N TRP A 146 7.74 -3.59 -0.24
CA TRP A 146 7.03 -3.00 -1.37
C TRP A 146 7.39 -1.53 -1.57
N GLU A 147 7.39 -0.73 -0.52
CA GLU A 147 7.77 0.69 -0.57
C GLU A 147 9.25 0.89 -0.95
N MET A 148 10.14 0.06 -0.41
CA MET A 148 11.58 0.12 -0.68
C MET A 148 11.92 -0.26 -2.11
N LEU A 149 11.31 -1.30 -2.66
CA LEU A 149 11.58 -1.80 -4.01
C LEU A 149 10.95 -0.93 -5.10
N GLY A 150 9.90 -0.20 -4.80
CA GLY A 150 9.38 0.83 -5.69
C GLY A 150 10.47 1.82 -6.09
N ARG A 151 11.44 2.10 -5.20
CA ARG A 151 12.61 2.95 -5.48
C ARG A 151 13.70 2.27 -6.30
N ALA A 152 13.65 0.95 -6.49
CA ALA A 152 14.69 0.16 -7.18
C ALA A 152 14.42 -0.03 -8.69
N GLY A 153 13.44 0.66 -9.28
CA GLY A 153 13.16 0.67 -10.71
C GLY A 153 12.03 -0.26 -11.18
N TYR A 154 11.40 -1.02 -10.28
CA TYR A 154 10.18 -1.78 -10.61
C TYR A 154 8.91 -0.93 -10.55
N ASP A 155 9.03 0.37 -10.34
CA ASP A 155 7.95 1.34 -10.32
C ASP A 155 7.90 2.22 -11.58
N TRP A 156 8.63 1.83 -12.63
CA TRP A 156 8.68 2.54 -13.92
C TRP A 156 7.27 2.79 -14.50
N TRP A 157 6.34 1.87 -14.25
CA TRP A 157 4.95 1.97 -14.70
C TRP A 157 4.21 3.18 -14.11
N LYS A 158 4.64 3.72 -12.99
CA LYS A 158 4.06 4.92 -12.37
C LYS A 158 4.24 6.18 -13.23
N TYR A 159 5.23 6.19 -14.11
CA TYR A 159 5.45 7.31 -15.04
C TYR A 159 4.40 7.35 -16.16
N ILE A 160 3.85 6.21 -16.51
CA ILE A 160 2.97 6.05 -17.68
C ILE A 160 1.54 5.66 -17.32
N SER A 161 1.19 5.62 -16.05
CA SER A 161 -0.14 5.22 -15.57
C SER A 161 -0.59 6.09 -14.41
N ALA A 162 -1.87 6.45 -14.41
CA ALA A 162 -2.55 7.03 -13.26
C ALA A 162 -3.00 5.92 -12.30
N GLN A 163 -2.89 6.17 -10.99
CA GLN A 163 -3.39 5.26 -9.96
C GLN A 163 -4.76 5.70 -9.49
N GLU A 164 -5.73 4.81 -9.58
CA GLU A 164 -7.07 5.03 -9.06
C GLU A 164 -7.41 4.01 -7.98
N HIS A 165 -8.20 4.42 -6.99
CA HIS A 165 -8.65 3.58 -5.89
C HIS A 165 -10.12 3.27 -6.03
N PHE A 166 -10.45 1.98 -6.06
CA PHE A 166 -11.82 1.51 -6.16
C PHE A 166 -12.24 0.81 -4.86
N THR A 167 -13.48 1.03 -4.47
CA THR A 167 -14.09 0.43 -3.27
C THR A 167 -14.87 -0.85 -3.58
N SER A 168 -15.06 -1.17 -4.86
CA SER A 168 -15.78 -2.34 -5.35
C SER A 168 -14.92 -3.13 -6.31
N LEU A 169 -15.12 -4.46 -6.36
CA LEU A 169 -14.48 -5.37 -7.31
C LEU A 169 -15.35 -5.66 -8.54
N GLN A 170 -16.35 -4.82 -8.80
CA GLN A 170 -17.15 -4.91 -10.03
C GLN A 170 -16.32 -4.50 -11.24
N SER A 171 -16.67 -5.03 -12.42
CA SER A 171 -16.05 -4.63 -13.68
C SER A 171 -16.10 -3.12 -13.85
N ILE A 172 -14.98 -2.53 -14.26
CA ILE A 172 -14.87 -1.10 -14.49
C ILE A 172 -15.10 -0.85 -15.97
N THR A 173 -15.95 0.11 -16.28
CA THR A 173 -16.10 0.61 -17.63
C THR A 173 -15.47 2.00 -17.70
N GLY A 174 -14.34 2.11 -18.39
CA GLY A 174 -13.73 3.38 -18.76
C GLY A 174 -14.35 3.87 -20.07
N THR A 175 -14.76 5.11 -20.14
CA THR A 175 -15.28 5.69 -21.37
C THR A 175 -14.24 6.65 -21.94
N LEU A 176 -13.67 6.32 -23.09
CA LEU A 176 -12.86 7.25 -23.86
C LEU A 176 -13.82 8.25 -24.53
N ILE A 177 -13.76 9.49 -24.08
CA ILE A 177 -14.57 10.57 -24.66
C ILE A 177 -13.84 11.11 -25.88
N GLY A 178 -14.45 11.04 -27.06
CA GLY A 178 -13.97 11.67 -28.27
C GLY A 178 -14.02 13.20 -28.16
N THR A 179 -13.48 13.88 -29.15
CA THR A 179 -13.55 15.36 -29.21
C THR A 179 -14.73 15.82 -30.07
N VAL A 180 -15.13 17.04 -29.87
CA VAL A 180 -15.97 17.76 -30.83
C VAL A 180 -15.09 18.34 -31.95
N GLY A 181 -15.60 18.39 -33.17
CA GLY A 181 -14.92 19.09 -34.25
C GLY A 181 -14.79 20.60 -34.01
N ASP A 182 -14.18 21.29 -34.97
CA ASP A 182 -14.13 22.74 -34.93
C ASP A 182 -15.53 23.34 -34.90
N LEU A 183 -15.71 24.45 -34.18
CA LEU A 183 -16.98 25.13 -34.10
C LEU A 183 -17.36 25.70 -35.48
N PRO A 184 -18.54 25.36 -36.02
CA PRO A 184 -18.97 25.90 -37.29
C PRO A 184 -19.33 27.41 -37.16
N VAL A 185 -19.13 28.14 -38.25
CA VAL A 185 -19.57 29.53 -38.31
C VAL A 185 -21.08 29.57 -38.32
N VAL A 186 -21.69 30.29 -37.37
CA VAL A 186 -23.14 30.49 -37.30
C VAL A 186 -23.43 31.90 -37.78
N ALA A 187 -24.24 32.04 -38.86
CA ALA A 187 -24.67 33.34 -39.33
C ALA A 187 -25.66 33.97 -38.35
N GLU A 188 -25.76 35.30 -38.36
CA GLU A 188 -26.68 36.02 -37.49
C GLU A 188 -28.13 35.57 -37.77
N GLY A 189 -28.83 35.10 -36.74
CA GLY A 189 -30.18 34.56 -36.83
C GLY A 189 -30.32 33.12 -37.31
N ALA A 190 -29.20 32.41 -37.56
CA ALA A 190 -29.22 31.00 -37.89
C ALA A 190 -29.25 30.11 -36.64
N GLU A 191 -29.78 28.89 -36.79
CA GLU A 191 -29.80 27.88 -35.74
C GLU A 191 -28.37 27.31 -35.50
N TYR A 192 -28.06 26.97 -34.25
CA TYR A 192 -26.82 26.27 -33.89
C TYR A 192 -26.88 24.82 -34.36
N THR A 193 -25.77 24.35 -34.90
CA THR A 193 -25.63 22.95 -35.32
C THR A 193 -25.31 22.08 -34.10
N GLU A 194 -25.98 20.96 -33.93
CA GLU A 194 -25.67 19.98 -32.92
C GLU A 194 -24.27 19.37 -33.17
N LEU A 195 -23.41 19.42 -32.15
CA LEU A 195 -22.08 18.81 -32.18
C LEU A 195 -22.14 17.44 -31.50
N MET A 196 -21.76 16.40 -32.25
CA MET A 196 -21.78 15.05 -31.73
C MET A 196 -20.45 14.72 -31.02
N VAL A 197 -20.56 14.20 -29.82
CA VAL A 197 -19.43 13.64 -29.05
C VAL A 197 -19.46 12.13 -29.19
N GLY A 198 -18.35 11.54 -29.64
CA GLY A 198 -18.20 10.10 -29.65
C GLY A 198 -17.75 9.58 -28.30
N ASP A 199 -18.18 8.39 -27.92
CA ASP A 199 -17.69 7.62 -26.79
C ASP A 199 -17.30 6.22 -27.24
N SER A 200 -16.25 5.67 -26.63
CA SER A 200 -15.85 4.29 -26.80
C SER A 200 -15.65 3.69 -25.40
N PRO A 201 -16.53 2.79 -24.95
CA PRO A 201 -16.40 2.16 -23.66
C PRO A 201 -15.36 1.05 -23.73
N GLU A 202 -14.40 1.05 -22.80
CA GLU A 202 -13.49 -0.05 -22.54
C GLU A 202 -13.81 -0.67 -21.19
N THR A 203 -13.84 -1.99 -21.10
CA THR A 203 -14.13 -2.70 -19.86
C THR A 203 -12.90 -3.43 -19.34
N ALA A 204 -12.71 -3.38 -18.03
CA ALA A 204 -11.66 -4.10 -17.35
C ALA A 204 -12.20 -4.83 -16.11
N ASP A 205 -11.72 -6.04 -15.90
CA ASP A 205 -12.07 -6.88 -14.76
C ASP A 205 -10.92 -6.97 -13.77
N PHE A 206 -11.28 -7.02 -12.47
CA PHE A 206 -10.28 -7.24 -11.43
C PHE A 206 -9.84 -8.69 -11.40
N VAL A 207 -8.53 -8.91 -11.43
CA VAL A 207 -7.93 -10.22 -11.28
C VAL A 207 -7.14 -10.26 -9.98
N LYS A 208 -7.40 -11.26 -9.13
CA LYS A 208 -6.70 -11.46 -7.87
C LYS A 208 -5.43 -12.28 -8.10
N TYR A 209 -4.29 -11.70 -7.75
CA TYR A 209 -3.00 -12.41 -7.68
C TYR A 209 -2.61 -12.60 -6.23
N GLY A 210 -2.12 -13.78 -5.86
CA GLY A 210 -1.69 -14.05 -4.50
C GLY A 210 -1.08 -15.43 -4.36
N GLY A 211 -0.38 -15.61 -3.26
CA GLY A 211 0.22 -16.85 -2.83
C GLY A 211 0.33 -16.86 -1.31
N TYR A 212 0.67 -17.98 -0.72
CA TYR A 212 0.95 -18.10 0.71
C TYR A 212 2.26 -18.83 0.94
N ILE A 213 2.91 -18.48 2.03
CA ILE A 213 4.10 -19.18 2.52
C ILE A 213 3.71 -19.91 3.79
N PRO A 214 3.78 -21.25 3.83
CA PRO A 214 3.40 -22.00 5.01
C PRO A 214 4.45 -21.79 6.13
N LEU A 215 3.96 -21.56 7.34
CA LEU A 215 4.77 -21.60 8.56
C LEU A 215 4.62 -22.97 9.19
N THR A 216 5.66 -23.79 9.10
CA THR A 216 5.64 -25.15 9.65
C THR A 216 6.25 -25.19 11.06
N LEU A 217 5.81 -26.15 11.89
CA LEU A 217 6.39 -26.37 13.22
C LEU A 217 7.88 -26.73 13.16
N GLU A 218 8.32 -27.37 12.08
CA GLU A 218 9.74 -27.67 11.85
C GLU A 218 10.59 -26.39 11.68
N LEU A 219 10.05 -25.36 11.01
CA LEU A 219 10.71 -24.04 10.92
C LEU A 219 10.83 -23.36 12.28
N ILE A 220 9.83 -23.55 13.14
CA ILE A 220 9.80 -23.02 14.50
C ILE A 220 10.81 -23.80 15.38
N ASP A 221 10.79 -25.12 15.30
CA ASP A 221 11.70 -25.98 16.08
C ASP A 221 13.18 -25.71 15.73
N ARG A 222 13.48 -25.46 14.45
CA ARG A 222 14.83 -25.11 13.97
C ARG A 222 15.19 -23.63 14.20
N ASP A 223 14.27 -22.84 14.72
CA ASP A 223 14.44 -21.38 14.93
C ASP A 223 14.87 -20.61 13.66
N GLU A 224 14.29 -20.96 12.49
CA GLU A 224 14.64 -20.36 11.21
C GLU A 224 14.03 -18.95 11.01
N THR A 225 14.12 -18.08 12.02
CA THR A 225 13.57 -16.70 12.02
C THR A 225 14.07 -15.88 10.82
N ARG A 226 15.36 -15.99 10.47
CA ARG A 226 15.96 -15.26 9.33
C ARG A 226 15.36 -15.68 7.99
N LYS A 227 15.02 -16.96 7.85
CA LYS A 227 14.43 -17.50 6.63
C LYS A 227 13.01 -16.98 6.42
N LEU A 228 12.23 -16.86 7.51
CA LEU A 228 10.90 -16.27 7.46
C LEU A 228 10.93 -14.79 7.06
N LYS A 229 11.90 -14.01 7.59
CA LYS A 229 12.14 -12.64 7.14
C LYS A 229 12.45 -12.56 5.64
N ALA A 230 13.31 -13.44 5.14
CA ALA A 230 13.66 -13.50 3.73
C ALA A 230 12.43 -13.81 2.86
N TYR A 231 11.60 -14.76 3.28
CA TYR A 231 10.38 -15.11 2.56
C TYR A 231 9.38 -13.95 2.48
N ALA A 232 9.19 -13.19 3.56
CA ALA A 232 8.32 -12.03 3.55
C ALA A 232 8.83 -10.95 2.59
N ARG A 233 10.13 -10.69 2.55
CA ARG A 233 10.75 -9.75 1.60
C ARG A 233 10.58 -10.22 0.15
N GLU A 234 10.79 -11.51 -0.11
CA GLU A 234 10.60 -12.08 -1.45
C GLU A 234 9.14 -12.00 -1.90
N LEU A 235 8.17 -12.17 -1.00
CA LEU A 235 6.76 -12.03 -1.32
C LEU A 235 6.41 -10.58 -1.72
N GLY A 236 6.93 -9.59 -1.00
CA GLY A 236 6.79 -8.17 -1.37
C GLY A 236 7.41 -7.87 -2.74
N SER A 237 8.62 -8.39 -2.99
CA SER A 237 9.31 -8.26 -4.27
C SER A 237 8.53 -8.91 -5.43
N ALA A 238 7.96 -10.09 -5.19
CA ALA A 238 7.18 -10.81 -6.19
C ALA A 238 5.91 -10.05 -6.59
N GLY A 239 5.26 -9.38 -5.64
CA GLY A 239 4.10 -8.54 -5.91
C GLY A 239 4.43 -7.37 -6.86
N LEU A 240 5.50 -6.63 -6.59
CA LEU A 240 5.95 -5.53 -7.45
C LEU A 240 6.37 -6.02 -8.84
N ARG A 241 7.17 -7.09 -8.90
CA ARG A 241 7.54 -7.71 -10.18
C ARG A 241 6.30 -8.13 -10.99
N LYS A 242 5.26 -8.61 -10.30
CA LYS A 242 4.01 -9.01 -10.99
C LYS A 242 3.30 -7.81 -11.60
N ILE A 243 3.16 -6.69 -10.89
CA ILE A 243 2.57 -5.47 -11.45
C ILE A 243 3.40 -4.96 -12.63
N SER A 244 4.72 -4.83 -12.45
CA SER A 244 5.64 -4.43 -13.52
C SER A 244 5.50 -5.32 -14.76
N SER A 245 5.45 -6.64 -14.57
CA SER A 245 5.25 -7.62 -15.64
C SER A 245 3.89 -7.48 -16.34
N LEU A 246 2.82 -7.20 -15.60
CA LEU A 246 1.49 -7.02 -16.19
C LEU A 246 1.43 -5.77 -17.07
N VAL A 247 2.00 -4.65 -16.61
CA VAL A 247 2.05 -3.41 -17.41
C VAL A 247 2.98 -3.59 -18.61
N ALA A 248 4.13 -4.22 -18.43
CA ALA A 248 5.05 -4.50 -19.55
C ALA A 248 4.41 -5.39 -20.62
N ALA A 249 3.59 -6.37 -20.20
CA ALA A 249 2.91 -7.29 -21.11
C ALA A 249 1.87 -6.58 -22.02
N ILE A 250 1.34 -5.43 -21.62
CA ILE A 250 0.44 -4.64 -22.49
C ILE A 250 1.14 -4.28 -23.81
N PHE A 251 2.43 -3.98 -23.73
CA PHE A 251 3.21 -3.58 -24.91
C PHE A 251 3.72 -4.77 -25.74
N THR A 252 3.97 -5.90 -25.10
CA THR A 252 4.61 -7.07 -25.75
C THR A 252 3.65 -8.22 -26.05
N ALA A 253 2.41 -8.17 -25.55
CA ALA A 253 1.41 -9.19 -25.80
C ALA A 253 1.10 -9.32 -27.30
N ASN A 254 0.71 -10.53 -27.73
CA ASN A 254 0.30 -10.83 -29.11
C ASN A 254 1.34 -10.39 -30.16
N ALA A 255 2.62 -10.70 -29.92
CA ALA A 255 3.75 -10.30 -30.78
C ALA A 255 3.90 -8.78 -30.95
N GLY A 256 3.70 -8.03 -29.87
CA GLY A 256 3.91 -6.58 -29.84
C GLY A 256 2.73 -5.72 -30.31
N VAL A 257 1.58 -6.33 -30.64
CA VAL A 257 0.38 -5.58 -31.01
C VAL A 257 -0.56 -5.29 -29.82
N GLY A 258 -0.23 -5.79 -28.64
CA GLY A 258 -1.00 -5.56 -27.42
C GLY A 258 -2.34 -6.32 -27.38
N PRO A 259 -3.22 -6.01 -26.41
CA PRO A 259 -4.54 -6.59 -26.30
C PRO A 259 -5.48 -6.10 -27.41
N THR A 260 -6.56 -6.85 -27.65
CA THR A 260 -7.66 -6.39 -28.52
C THR A 260 -8.55 -5.45 -27.72
N MET A 261 -8.84 -4.28 -28.30
CA MET A 261 -9.68 -3.24 -27.70
C MET A 261 -11.17 -3.46 -28.03
N ALA A 262 -12.06 -2.70 -27.39
CA ALA A 262 -13.51 -2.83 -27.60
C ALA A 262 -13.94 -2.49 -29.03
N ASP A 263 -13.19 -1.70 -29.75
CA ASP A 263 -13.37 -1.40 -31.18
C ASP A 263 -12.94 -2.54 -32.12
N THR A 264 -12.55 -3.69 -31.57
CA THR A 264 -12.05 -4.89 -32.25
C THR A 264 -10.65 -4.78 -32.86
N GLY A 265 -10.02 -3.62 -32.77
CA GLY A 265 -8.62 -3.40 -33.17
C GLY A 265 -7.63 -3.89 -32.12
N ALA A 266 -6.42 -4.24 -32.55
CA ALA A 266 -5.32 -4.42 -31.60
C ALA A 266 -4.86 -3.05 -31.07
N LEU A 267 -4.44 -2.97 -29.78
CA LEU A 267 -3.99 -1.71 -29.16
C LEU A 267 -2.92 -1.00 -30.00
N PHE A 268 -1.96 -1.75 -30.53
CA PHE A 268 -0.95 -1.24 -31.44
C PHE A 268 -1.19 -1.81 -32.85
N ASN A 269 -1.48 -0.93 -33.80
CA ASN A 269 -1.63 -1.30 -35.21
C ASN A 269 -1.27 -0.12 -36.12
N ALA A 270 -0.95 -0.44 -37.39
CA ALA A 270 -0.59 0.56 -38.41
C ALA A 270 -1.79 1.07 -39.22
N THR A 271 -3.02 0.58 -38.92
CA THR A 271 -4.23 0.96 -39.65
C THR A 271 -4.59 2.41 -39.29
N ALA A 272 -5.03 3.18 -40.27
CA ALA A 272 -5.38 4.57 -40.10
C ALA A 272 -6.51 4.73 -39.06
N VAL A 273 -6.45 5.74 -38.20
CA VAL A 273 -7.42 6.01 -37.11
C VAL A 273 -8.84 6.24 -37.61
N THR A 274 -9.02 6.62 -38.87
CA THR A 274 -10.33 6.81 -39.49
C THR A 274 -10.99 5.50 -39.97
N THR A 275 -10.27 4.38 -39.83
CA THR A 275 -10.77 3.03 -40.14
C THR A 275 -11.18 2.35 -38.84
N ALA A 276 -12.26 1.58 -38.82
CA ALA A 276 -12.70 0.86 -37.64
C ALA A 276 -11.56 -0.02 -37.09
N GLY A 277 -11.29 0.11 -35.78
CA GLY A 277 -10.20 -0.58 -35.09
C GLY A 277 -8.80 -0.09 -35.45
N GLY A 278 -8.67 1.03 -36.15
CA GLY A 278 -7.37 1.60 -36.54
C GLY A 278 -6.84 2.58 -35.51
N HIS A 279 -5.55 2.43 -35.12
CA HIS A 279 -4.89 3.30 -34.15
C HIS A 279 -3.67 4.05 -34.72
N ALA A 280 -3.11 3.61 -35.83
CA ALA A 280 -1.95 4.22 -36.52
C ALA A 280 -0.72 4.45 -35.59
N ASN A 281 -0.53 3.60 -34.60
CA ASN A 281 0.45 3.76 -33.52
C ASN A 281 1.54 2.65 -33.51
N LEU A 282 1.55 1.73 -34.47
CA LEU A 282 2.56 0.69 -34.60
C LEU A 282 3.57 1.03 -35.70
N ARG A 283 4.85 0.95 -35.36
CA ARG A 283 5.98 1.10 -36.28
C ARG A 283 6.95 -0.06 -36.08
N THR A 284 7.77 -0.34 -37.10
CA THR A 284 8.70 -1.47 -37.11
C THR A 284 10.17 -1.02 -37.21
N THR A 285 10.43 0.27 -37.14
CA THR A 285 11.78 0.83 -37.29
C THR A 285 12.51 0.84 -35.93
N ALA A 286 13.81 0.53 -35.96
CA ALA A 286 14.65 0.58 -34.76
C ALA A 286 14.77 2.01 -34.19
N LEU A 287 14.96 2.11 -32.87
CA LEU A 287 15.12 3.38 -32.18
C LEU A 287 16.37 4.12 -32.71
N SER A 288 16.15 5.32 -33.22
CA SER A 288 17.17 6.26 -33.66
C SER A 288 16.69 7.70 -33.46
N ILE A 289 17.58 8.68 -33.58
CA ILE A 289 17.23 10.10 -33.49
C ILE A 289 16.16 10.46 -34.53
N THR A 290 16.37 10.03 -35.75
CA THR A 290 15.47 10.29 -36.88
C THR A 290 14.10 9.63 -36.66
N GLU A 291 14.08 8.36 -36.22
CA GLU A 291 12.81 7.66 -35.98
C GLU A 291 12.05 8.24 -34.81
N TRP A 292 12.75 8.64 -33.75
CA TRP A 292 12.12 9.32 -32.62
C TRP A 292 11.43 10.63 -33.02
N ASP A 293 12.10 11.46 -33.84
CA ASP A 293 11.51 12.70 -34.35
C ASP A 293 10.30 12.43 -35.25
N GLN A 294 10.37 11.39 -36.09
CA GLN A 294 9.23 10.95 -36.91
C GLN A 294 8.05 10.48 -36.04
N VAL A 295 8.30 9.77 -34.91
CA VAL A 295 7.25 9.35 -34.00
C VAL A 295 6.64 10.55 -33.29
N CYS A 296 7.47 11.50 -32.81
CA CYS A 296 6.98 12.75 -32.22
C CYS A 296 6.08 13.51 -33.20
N SER A 297 6.53 13.61 -34.46
CA SER A 297 5.73 14.25 -35.51
C SER A 297 4.43 13.49 -35.82
N ALA A 298 4.48 12.16 -35.83
CA ALA A 298 3.28 11.33 -36.05
C ALA A 298 2.26 11.51 -34.92
N VAL A 299 2.68 11.48 -33.64
CA VAL A 299 1.81 11.71 -32.47
C VAL A 299 1.22 13.13 -32.52
N TYR A 300 2.07 14.14 -32.78
CA TYR A 300 1.61 15.53 -32.87
C TYR A 300 0.53 15.74 -33.94
N ASN A 301 0.70 15.11 -35.10
CA ASN A 301 -0.19 15.25 -36.25
C ASN A 301 -1.35 14.25 -36.26
N GLN A 302 -1.42 13.30 -35.31
CA GLN A 302 -2.50 12.33 -35.26
C GLN A 302 -3.84 13.03 -35.07
N PRO A 303 -4.85 12.78 -35.92
CA PRO A 303 -6.15 13.40 -35.75
C PRO A 303 -6.90 12.79 -34.57
N MET A 304 -7.53 13.63 -33.78
CA MET A 304 -8.54 13.20 -32.83
C MET A 304 -9.77 12.69 -33.56
N LEU A 305 -10.48 11.74 -32.96
CA LEU A 305 -11.67 11.16 -33.57
C LEU A 305 -12.92 11.98 -33.28
N VAL A 306 -13.62 12.38 -34.32
CA VAL A 306 -14.90 13.07 -34.26
C VAL A 306 -15.98 12.17 -34.83
N LYS A 307 -17.04 11.91 -34.07
CA LYS A 307 -18.18 11.14 -34.54
C LYS A 307 -19.03 11.98 -35.48
N ASN A 308 -19.36 11.47 -36.67
CA ASN A 308 -20.24 12.11 -37.60
C ASN A 308 -21.72 11.71 -37.34
N ALA A 309 -22.64 12.37 -38.03
CA ALA A 309 -24.09 12.11 -37.90
C ALA A 309 -24.52 10.69 -38.30
N ALA A 310 -23.70 9.96 -39.06
CA ALA A 310 -23.91 8.56 -39.40
C ALA A 310 -23.32 7.57 -38.37
N GLY A 311 -22.72 8.09 -37.28
CA GLY A 311 -22.15 7.27 -36.22
C GLY A 311 -20.73 6.76 -36.48
N TYR A 312 -20.10 7.16 -37.59
CA TYR A 312 -18.72 6.81 -37.93
C TYR A 312 -17.73 7.86 -37.43
N TYR A 313 -16.53 7.41 -37.10
CA TYR A 313 -15.45 8.32 -36.73
C TYR A 313 -14.75 8.87 -37.97
N GLY A 314 -14.58 10.20 -37.99
CA GLY A 314 -13.79 10.92 -38.95
C GLY A 314 -12.58 11.59 -38.33
N ALA A 315 -11.66 12.07 -39.16
CA ALA A 315 -10.53 12.84 -38.70
C ALA A 315 -10.99 14.23 -38.18
N GLY A 316 -10.71 14.51 -36.93
CA GLY A 316 -10.90 15.79 -36.29
C GLY A 316 -9.62 16.64 -36.27
N PRO A 317 -9.53 17.62 -35.37
CA PRO A 317 -8.33 18.41 -35.17
C PRO A 317 -7.15 17.54 -34.72
N LYS A 318 -5.93 18.04 -34.93
CA LYS A 318 -4.72 17.34 -34.50
C LYS A 318 -4.62 17.25 -32.99
N MET A 319 -4.03 16.16 -32.46
CA MET A 319 -3.78 16.01 -31.02
C MET A 319 -2.82 17.07 -30.47
N ALA A 320 -1.83 17.49 -31.25
CA ALA A 320 -0.86 18.54 -30.94
C ALA A 320 -0.11 18.30 -29.59
N ILE A 321 0.12 17.04 -29.25
CA ILE A 321 0.88 16.63 -28.06
C ILE A 321 2.18 15.94 -28.47
N ASN A 322 3.17 15.93 -27.57
CA ASN A 322 4.43 15.23 -27.78
C ASN A 322 4.61 14.12 -26.75
N PRO A 323 5.28 13.02 -27.13
CA PRO A 323 5.69 11.99 -26.19
C PRO A 323 6.57 12.56 -25.07
N LYS A 324 6.35 12.12 -23.85
CA LYS A 324 7.11 12.53 -22.67
C LYS A 324 8.06 11.44 -22.18
N PHE A 325 7.74 10.20 -22.43
CA PHE A 325 8.52 9.05 -21.99
C PHE A 325 8.93 8.18 -23.19
N CYS A 326 10.19 7.74 -23.17
CA CYS A 326 10.73 6.75 -24.10
C CYS A 326 11.00 5.47 -23.32
N LEU A 327 10.13 4.47 -23.49
CA LEU A 327 10.29 3.16 -22.87
C LEU A 327 11.24 2.31 -23.70
N VAL A 328 12.21 1.69 -23.06
CA VAL A 328 13.22 0.87 -23.73
C VAL A 328 13.62 -0.34 -22.87
N PRO A 329 14.02 -1.46 -23.48
CA PRO A 329 14.68 -2.54 -22.79
C PRO A 329 16.09 -2.11 -22.32
N ARG A 330 16.68 -2.89 -21.45
CA ARG A 330 18.04 -2.62 -20.95
C ARG A 330 19.06 -2.49 -22.09
N ALA A 331 18.88 -3.22 -23.19
CA ALA A 331 19.77 -3.18 -24.34
C ALA A 331 19.83 -1.81 -25.03
N LEU A 332 18.70 -1.12 -25.13
CA LEU A 332 18.58 0.20 -25.76
C LEU A 332 18.77 1.37 -24.79
N GLN A 333 18.99 1.12 -23.50
CA GLN A 333 19.10 2.18 -22.50
C GLN A 333 20.16 3.22 -22.85
N ASN A 334 21.36 2.81 -23.24
CA ASN A 334 22.43 3.74 -23.59
C ASN A 334 22.08 4.57 -24.83
N THR A 335 21.46 3.97 -25.84
CA THR A 335 20.99 4.67 -27.04
C THR A 335 19.95 5.72 -26.69
N ALA A 336 18.94 5.37 -25.90
CA ALA A 336 17.91 6.31 -25.44
C ALA A 336 18.51 7.46 -24.57
N TRP A 337 19.47 7.15 -23.72
CA TRP A 337 20.15 8.17 -22.90
C TRP A 337 21.00 9.11 -23.75
N GLN A 338 21.77 8.60 -24.69
CA GLN A 338 22.55 9.43 -25.60
C GLN A 338 21.63 10.33 -26.43
N MET A 339 20.53 9.80 -26.93
CA MET A 339 19.57 10.52 -27.74
C MET A 339 18.82 11.62 -26.96
N LEU A 340 18.35 11.34 -25.75
CA LEU A 340 17.45 12.22 -25.00
C LEU A 340 18.13 13.05 -23.89
N LYS A 341 19.34 12.67 -23.47
CA LYS A 341 20.10 13.35 -22.41
C LYS A 341 21.47 13.84 -22.87
N GLY A 342 22.02 13.27 -23.96
CA GLY A 342 23.31 13.70 -24.49
C GLY A 342 23.31 15.17 -24.90
N GLU A 343 24.44 15.83 -24.76
CA GLU A 343 24.63 17.24 -25.13
C GLU A 343 24.83 17.42 -26.62
N PHE A 344 25.56 16.48 -27.19
CA PHE A 344 25.95 16.50 -28.61
C PHE A 344 25.54 15.23 -29.33
N VAL A 345 25.18 15.38 -30.58
CA VAL A 345 24.97 14.27 -31.50
C VAL A 345 26.22 14.19 -32.39
N ARG A 346 26.70 12.96 -32.54
CA ARG A 346 27.83 12.67 -33.45
C ARG A 346 27.34 11.91 -34.69
N GLU A 347 27.46 12.53 -35.81
CA GLU A 347 27.23 11.93 -37.11
C GLU A 347 28.54 11.91 -37.86
N ALA A 348 28.91 10.74 -38.43
CA ALA A 348 30.13 10.47 -39.19
C ALA A 348 31.29 11.50 -39.06
N ASP A 349 31.16 12.66 -39.67
CA ASP A 349 32.18 13.70 -39.74
C ASP A 349 31.85 14.98 -38.97
N TYR A 350 30.66 15.06 -38.34
CA TYR A 350 30.19 16.26 -37.70
C TYR A 350 29.70 16.01 -36.27
N VAL A 351 29.88 17.01 -35.40
CA VAL A 351 29.31 17.05 -34.04
C VAL A 351 28.47 18.31 -33.97
N TYR A 352 27.21 18.16 -33.60
CA TYR A 352 26.27 19.28 -33.45
C TYR A 352 25.46 19.16 -32.15
N ASP A 353 24.87 20.26 -31.73
CA ASP A 353 24.06 20.31 -30.54
C ASP A 353 22.82 19.39 -30.65
N ASN A 354 22.53 18.66 -29.60
CA ASN A 354 21.39 17.75 -29.56
C ASN A 354 20.07 18.51 -29.29
N VAL A 355 19.30 18.74 -30.33
CA VAL A 355 17.99 19.40 -30.24
C VAL A 355 16.94 18.58 -29.50
N LEU A 356 17.12 17.26 -29.37
CA LEU A 356 16.21 16.35 -28.64
C LEU A 356 16.54 16.28 -27.16
N LYS A 357 17.60 16.92 -26.70
CA LYS A 357 18.00 16.93 -25.29
C LYS A 357 16.87 17.44 -24.41
N GLY A 358 16.36 16.57 -23.51
CA GLY A 358 15.29 16.92 -22.58
C GLY A 358 13.88 16.88 -23.17
N SER A 359 13.71 16.50 -24.45
CA SER A 359 12.39 16.38 -25.06
C SER A 359 11.53 15.26 -24.44
N ALA A 360 12.17 14.19 -23.95
CA ALA A 360 11.51 13.09 -23.25
C ALA A 360 12.42 12.47 -22.18
N VAL A 361 11.84 11.67 -21.33
CA VAL A 361 12.53 10.92 -20.27
C VAL A 361 12.70 9.47 -20.70
N PRO A 362 13.96 8.97 -20.84
CA PRO A 362 14.18 7.55 -21.11
C PRO A 362 13.88 6.73 -19.86
N VAL A 363 13.04 5.71 -20.00
CA VAL A 363 12.60 4.80 -18.94
C VAL A 363 12.93 3.37 -19.34
N THR A 364 13.67 2.66 -18.48
CA THR A 364 14.04 1.27 -18.76
C THR A 364 13.00 0.33 -18.20
N VAL A 365 12.49 -0.57 -19.03
CA VAL A 365 11.53 -1.61 -18.68
C VAL A 365 12.27 -2.92 -18.41
N PRO A 366 12.33 -3.41 -17.16
CA PRO A 366 13.14 -4.59 -16.82
C PRO A 366 12.66 -5.88 -17.47
N GLU A 367 11.37 -5.98 -17.76
CA GLU A 367 10.71 -7.19 -18.28
C GLU A 367 10.87 -7.37 -19.79
N TRP A 368 11.24 -6.31 -20.53
CA TRP A 368 11.41 -6.42 -21.97
C TRP A 368 12.72 -7.13 -22.31
N THR A 369 12.59 -8.23 -23.02
CA THR A 369 13.71 -9.10 -23.42
C THR A 369 14.15 -8.91 -24.87
N ASP A 370 13.26 -8.42 -25.73
CA ASP A 370 13.63 -8.08 -27.10
C ASP A 370 14.46 -6.80 -27.12
N ALA A 371 15.62 -6.87 -27.74
CA ALA A 371 16.56 -5.77 -27.82
C ALA A 371 16.13 -4.64 -28.78
N ALA A 372 15.08 -4.87 -29.57
CA ALA A 372 14.57 -3.93 -30.56
C ALA A 372 13.29 -3.23 -30.16
N ASP A 373 12.60 -3.70 -29.08
CA ASP A 373 11.35 -3.13 -28.60
C ASP A 373 11.58 -1.73 -28.01
N TRP A 374 10.71 -0.79 -28.36
CA TRP A 374 10.66 0.51 -27.73
C TRP A 374 9.28 1.15 -27.91
N ALA A 375 8.93 2.07 -27.03
CA ALA A 375 7.66 2.77 -27.11
C ALA A 375 7.80 4.24 -26.71
N ALA A 376 7.05 5.09 -27.40
CA ALA A 376 6.90 6.50 -27.05
C ALA A 376 5.54 6.68 -26.36
N VAL A 377 5.53 7.26 -25.17
CA VAL A 377 4.33 7.44 -24.36
C VAL A 377 4.20 8.91 -23.95
N CYS A 378 2.98 9.43 -24.06
CA CYS A 378 2.64 10.77 -23.59
C CYS A 378 2.44 10.77 -22.06
N ASP A 379 2.20 11.93 -21.48
CA ASP A 379 1.81 12.07 -20.08
C ASP A 379 0.44 11.43 -19.85
N PRO A 380 0.24 10.62 -18.79
CA PRO A 380 -1.03 9.99 -18.47
C PRO A 380 -2.11 10.99 -18.04
#